data_6a4c6c2c63736307be4c777638a72e09
#
_entry.id   6a4c6c2c63736307be4c777638a72e09
#
_cell.length_a   1.000
_cell.length_b   1.000
_cell.length_c   1.000
_cell.angle_alpha   90.00
_cell.angle_beta   90.00
_cell.angle_gamma   90.00
#
_symmetry.space_group_name_H-M   'P 1'
#
loop_
_entity.id
_entity.type
_entity.pdbx_description
1 polymer ?
#
loop_
_entity_poly.entity_id
_entity_poly.type
_entity_poly.pdbx_seq_one_letter_code
_entity_poly.pdbx_strand_id
1 'polypeptide(L)'
;TSIILAIAAVPEGLLIAVTVILVLGMRKILKRNGLVKRLLAVETLGSVTTICTDKTGTLTEGRMRVNHVDFTDRARALETMILCNNLEGPVDVALWEYAQSLNDDRNIQDLFDESERLAEELFTSETKYMITANKVNGRGSFNFLKGAPEIVLEMCQVDQAEKNRILLQIDEWAGEGLRLLGLAYRPMGILEEHERYIWVGLLGMEDPIREGVIDAVKVAQHAGIRVCMITGDYRLTAERIGHNIGLFRDGDRIIDGEEMAQLDDQQLQQVVNHVAVFARIRPNDKLRIVKALQASNQVTAMIGDGVNDAPALKRANIGVVVNSATDVAKETADLVLMDSNFRTVVAAVEEGRTIFQNIRKVVAYTLSNSFAEVLTIFIAMLLQWPAPLAVAQILWIHLICDGPSDIVLGFEPKEKGIMDEPPKSKNAPILTHLGLSLIGVISVVSSVFALLIFNHFSTIHGNVVEGRSMVFASFAVNSMIYIFAYRSMRRPIWKMVPLHENKPLFWTIIAGLATALIAFLIPGLRNVLGIVPLSLMEWGIIAGIALLLLIIVEVAKMIASNIHNND
;
A
#
# COMPACT_ATOMS: atom_id res chain seq x y z
N THR A 1 38.25 -29.05 -9.17
CA THR A 1 36.98 -28.83 -9.93
C THR A 1 35.79 -28.71 -8.97
N SER A 2 35.63 -29.59 -7.96
CA SER A 2 34.49 -29.55 -7.01
C SER A 2 34.36 -28.21 -6.28
N ILE A 3 35.45 -27.58 -5.87
CA ILE A 3 35.43 -26.25 -5.22
C ILE A 3 34.95 -25.19 -6.21
N ILE A 4 35.38 -25.26 -7.47
CA ILE A 4 34.97 -24.32 -8.52
C ILE A 4 33.46 -24.42 -8.75
N LEU A 5 32.95 -25.66 -8.82
CA LEU A 5 31.53 -25.92 -8.99
C LEU A 5 30.69 -25.39 -7.81
N ALA A 6 31.20 -25.58 -6.57
CA ALA A 6 30.52 -25.08 -5.37
C ALA A 6 30.45 -23.55 -5.34
N ILE A 7 31.51 -22.86 -5.73
CA ILE A 7 31.52 -21.38 -5.77
C ILE A 7 30.59 -20.86 -6.87
N ALA A 8 30.62 -21.45 -8.09
CA ALA A 8 29.70 -21.06 -9.16
C ALA A 8 28.21 -21.25 -8.80
N ALA A 9 27.92 -22.21 -7.91
CA ALA A 9 26.54 -22.50 -7.50
C ALA A 9 25.95 -21.51 -6.47
N VAL A 10 26.76 -20.67 -5.84
CA VAL A 10 26.33 -19.72 -4.80
C VAL A 10 26.23 -18.31 -5.41
N PRO A 11 25.03 -17.74 -5.55
CA PRO A 11 24.85 -16.38 -6.06
C PRO A 11 25.05 -15.35 -4.91
N GLU A 12 26.30 -15.00 -4.59
CA GLU A 12 26.65 -14.14 -3.43
C GLU A 12 25.98 -12.75 -3.49
N GLY A 13 25.78 -12.20 -4.71
CA GLY A 13 25.15 -10.90 -4.91
C GLY A 13 23.66 -10.87 -4.57
N LEU A 14 22.96 -12.02 -4.61
CA LEU A 14 21.50 -12.08 -4.51
C LEU A 14 20.97 -11.56 -3.18
N LEU A 15 21.56 -11.96 -2.05
CA LEU A 15 21.11 -11.52 -0.73
C LEU A 15 21.27 -10.01 -0.55
N ILE A 16 22.36 -9.46 -1.03
CA ILE A 16 22.65 -8.02 -0.99
C ILE A 16 21.63 -7.28 -1.87
N ALA A 17 21.44 -7.73 -3.10
CA ALA A 17 20.51 -7.13 -4.05
C ALA A 17 19.08 -7.10 -3.51
N VAL A 18 18.56 -8.23 -3.00
CA VAL A 18 17.21 -8.32 -2.42
C VAL A 18 17.07 -7.36 -1.21
N THR A 19 18.05 -7.33 -0.33
CA THR A 19 18.01 -6.42 0.84
C THR A 19 17.97 -4.96 0.42
N VAL A 20 18.79 -4.56 -0.54
CA VAL A 20 18.82 -3.18 -1.06
C VAL A 20 17.51 -2.83 -1.75
N ILE A 21 16.92 -3.75 -2.54
CA ILE A 21 15.62 -3.54 -3.19
C ILE A 21 14.51 -3.30 -2.16
N LEU A 22 14.46 -4.09 -1.10
CA LEU A 22 13.48 -3.92 -0.02
C LEU A 22 13.64 -2.58 0.70
N VAL A 23 14.88 -2.18 1.04
CA VAL A 23 15.17 -0.88 1.70
C VAL A 23 14.75 0.30 0.80
N LEU A 24 15.06 0.24 -0.48
CA LEU A 24 14.65 1.29 -1.42
C LEU A 24 13.14 1.30 -1.67
N GLY A 25 12.52 0.13 -1.62
CA GLY A 25 11.06 0.00 -1.63
C GLY A 25 10.42 0.69 -0.44
N MET A 26 10.92 0.47 0.77
CA MET A 26 10.45 1.20 1.96
C MET A 26 10.58 2.72 1.77
N ARG A 27 11.70 3.18 1.19
CA ARG A 27 11.93 4.60 0.91
C ARG A 27 10.95 5.16 -0.12
N LYS A 28 10.56 4.38 -1.14
CA LYS A 28 9.53 4.77 -2.11
C LYS A 28 8.15 4.87 -1.46
N ILE A 29 7.79 3.91 -0.61
CA ILE A 29 6.53 3.93 0.16
C ILE A 29 6.51 5.14 1.10
N LEU A 30 7.62 5.46 1.77
CA LEU A 30 7.74 6.63 2.65
C LEU A 30 7.52 7.95 1.88
N LYS A 31 8.02 8.08 0.66
CA LYS A 31 7.76 9.25 -0.20
C LYS A 31 6.27 9.42 -0.56
N ARG A 32 5.48 8.38 -0.39
CA ARG A 32 4.02 8.37 -0.55
C ARG A 32 3.28 8.37 0.78
N ASN A 33 3.89 8.89 1.85
CA ASN A 33 3.36 9.00 3.20
C ASN A 33 3.13 7.66 3.93
N GLY A 34 3.71 6.55 3.48
CA GLY A 34 3.65 5.26 4.15
C GLY A 34 4.98 4.93 4.84
N LEU A 35 5.03 4.88 6.16
CA LEU A 35 6.21 4.47 6.92
C LEU A 35 6.16 2.97 7.22
N VAL A 36 6.93 2.18 6.48
CA VAL A 36 7.07 0.74 6.73
C VAL A 36 8.09 0.50 7.83
N LYS A 37 7.76 -0.31 8.81
CA LYS A 37 8.62 -0.62 9.98
C LYS A 37 9.43 -1.91 9.83
N ARG A 38 8.99 -2.85 8.99
CA ARG A 38 9.63 -4.15 8.79
C ARG A 38 9.87 -4.42 7.31
N LEU A 39 11.06 -4.86 6.94
CA LEU A 39 11.43 -5.17 5.55
C LEU A 39 10.47 -6.17 4.90
N LEU A 40 10.12 -7.25 5.59
CA LEU A 40 9.22 -8.28 5.07
C LEU A 40 7.79 -7.80 4.82
N ALA A 41 7.36 -6.72 5.47
CA ALA A 41 6.06 -6.13 5.22
C ALA A 41 5.91 -5.59 3.79
N VAL A 42 7.00 -5.12 3.18
CA VAL A 42 7.02 -4.63 1.80
C VAL A 42 6.64 -5.73 0.81
N GLU A 43 7.17 -6.93 1.00
CA GLU A 43 6.86 -8.11 0.17
C GLU A 43 5.39 -8.53 0.37
N THR A 44 4.95 -8.60 1.63
CA THR A 44 3.58 -9.00 1.96
C THR A 44 2.54 -8.02 1.43
N LEU A 45 2.84 -6.70 1.40
CA LEU A 45 1.98 -5.68 0.80
C LEU A 45 1.64 -6.01 -0.67
N GLY A 46 2.60 -6.51 -1.44
CA GLY A 46 2.38 -6.88 -2.84
C GLY A 46 1.41 -8.05 -3.04
N SER A 47 1.17 -8.86 -2.02
CA SER A 47 0.30 -10.04 -2.05
C SER A 47 -1.06 -9.82 -1.36
N VAL A 48 -1.36 -8.63 -0.84
CA VAL A 48 -2.63 -8.31 -0.16
C VAL A 48 -3.81 -8.58 -1.07
N THR A 49 -4.76 -9.39 -0.58
CA THR A 49 -6.02 -9.73 -1.26
C THR A 49 -7.22 -9.04 -0.66
N THR A 50 -7.16 -8.72 0.64
CA THR A 50 -8.25 -8.07 1.36
C THR A 50 -7.70 -6.98 2.28
N ILE A 51 -8.32 -5.81 2.23
CA ILE A 51 -8.04 -4.69 3.14
C ILE A 51 -9.25 -4.51 4.03
N CYS A 52 -9.08 -4.76 5.32
CA CYS A 52 -10.06 -4.43 6.36
C CYS A 52 -9.73 -3.05 6.92
N THR A 53 -10.68 -2.14 6.92
CA THR A 53 -10.45 -0.77 7.35
C THR A 53 -11.52 -0.34 8.37
N ASP A 54 -11.10 0.35 9.41
CA ASP A 54 -12.04 1.11 10.24
C ASP A 54 -12.58 2.30 9.43
N LYS A 55 -13.78 2.76 9.76
CA LYS A 55 -14.41 3.91 9.13
C LYS A 55 -13.72 5.21 9.54
N THR A 56 -13.75 5.48 10.87
CA THR A 56 -13.41 6.77 11.45
C THR A 56 -11.92 7.07 11.37
N GLY A 57 -11.58 8.28 10.90
CA GLY A 57 -10.18 8.71 10.81
C GLY A 57 -9.35 8.04 9.71
N THR A 58 -9.92 7.09 8.95
CA THR A 58 -9.26 6.40 7.83
C THR A 58 -9.99 6.61 6.51
N LEU A 59 -11.25 6.16 6.42
CA LEU A 59 -12.12 6.42 5.26
C LEU A 59 -12.74 7.81 5.35
N THR A 60 -12.97 8.27 6.56
CA THR A 60 -13.49 9.60 6.88
C THR A 60 -12.41 10.46 7.55
N GLU A 61 -12.65 11.76 7.67
CA GLU A 61 -11.71 12.69 8.29
C GLU A 61 -11.54 12.47 9.79
N GLY A 62 -12.50 11.81 10.45
CA GLY A 62 -12.56 11.65 11.90
C GLY A 62 -12.94 12.95 12.60
N ARG A 63 -13.50 13.91 11.87
CA ARG A 63 -13.99 15.20 12.38
C ARG A 63 -15.43 15.38 11.95
N MET A 64 -16.27 15.78 12.89
CA MET A 64 -17.63 16.18 12.54
C MET A 64 -17.58 17.53 11.82
N ARG A 65 -18.42 17.69 10.79
CA ARG A 65 -18.63 18.97 10.09
C ARG A 65 -20.11 19.25 9.97
N VAL A 66 -20.49 20.51 10.12
CA VAL A 66 -21.85 20.98 9.86
C VAL A 66 -22.00 21.15 8.34
N ASN A 67 -22.90 20.36 7.73
CA ASN A 67 -23.15 20.37 6.29
C ASN A 67 -24.55 20.90 5.95
N HIS A 68 -25.51 20.70 6.85
CA HIS A 68 -26.89 21.10 6.65
C HIS A 68 -27.33 22.02 7.76
N VAL A 69 -28.02 23.09 7.41
CA VAL A 69 -28.53 24.07 8.35
C VAL A 69 -29.92 24.56 7.90
N ASP A 70 -30.84 24.65 8.87
CA ASP A 70 -32.15 25.28 8.71
C ASP A 70 -32.36 26.22 9.90
N PHE A 71 -32.07 27.52 9.70
CA PHE A 71 -32.15 28.53 10.77
C PHE A 71 -33.38 29.41 10.60
N THR A 72 -34.17 29.57 11.67
CA THR A 72 -35.23 30.58 11.78
C THR A 72 -34.66 31.94 12.18
N ASP A 73 -33.59 31.94 13.00
CA ASP A 73 -32.83 33.14 13.39
C ASP A 73 -31.33 32.81 13.38
N ARG A 74 -30.64 33.23 12.28
CA ARG A 74 -29.21 32.96 12.09
C ARG A 74 -28.34 33.58 13.20
N ALA A 75 -28.64 34.78 13.65
CA ALA A 75 -27.85 35.45 14.66
C ALA A 75 -27.93 34.74 16.02
N ARG A 76 -29.12 34.30 16.41
CA ARG A 76 -29.36 33.53 17.64
C ARG A 76 -28.82 32.11 17.53
N ALA A 77 -28.91 31.48 16.37
CA ALA A 77 -28.27 30.18 16.12
C ALA A 77 -26.75 30.26 16.32
N LEU A 78 -26.11 31.31 15.79
CA LEU A 78 -24.68 31.55 15.98
C LEU A 78 -24.32 31.72 17.45
N GLU A 79 -25.05 32.57 18.18
CA GLU A 79 -24.87 32.76 19.62
C GLU A 79 -25.03 31.44 20.39
N THR A 80 -26.03 30.64 20.05
CA THR A 80 -26.26 29.34 20.69
C THR A 80 -25.10 28.36 20.40
N MET A 81 -24.58 28.30 19.17
CA MET A 81 -23.46 27.45 18.84
C MET A 81 -22.17 27.81 19.59
N ILE A 82 -21.96 29.12 19.84
CA ILE A 82 -20.76 29.64 20.52
C ILE A 82 -20.90 29.56 22.03
N LEU A 83 -22.02 30.03 22.59
CA LEU A 83 -22.19 30.22 24.03
C LEU A 83 -22.67 28.95 24.75
N CYS A 84 -23.41 28.06 24.05
CA CYS A 84 -23.74 26.73 24.56
C CYS A 84 -22.67 25.71 24.10
N ASN A 85 -21.41 26.00 24.42
CA ASN A 85 -20.26 25.24 23.94
C ASN A 85 -19.14 25.20 24.99
N ASN A 86 -18.56 24.04 25.23
CA ASN A 86 -17.42 23.86 26.14
C ASN A 86 -16.12 23.58 25.40
N LEU A 87 -16.14 23.57 24.07
CA LEU A 87 -15.02 23.16 23.21
C LEU A 87 -14.50 21.75 23.52
N GLU A 88 -15.35 20.92 24.09
CA GLU A 88 -15.08 19.52 24.42
C GLU A 88 -15.81 18.59 23.45
N GLY A 89 -15.05 17.75 22.78
CA GLY A 89 -15.61 16.76 21.88
C GLY A 89 -15.91 17.24 20.45
N PRO A 90 -16.19 16.28 19.54
CA PRO A 90 -16.25 16.55 18.09
C PRO A 90 -17.41 17.46 17.66
N VAL A 91 -18.53 17.40 18.38
CA VAL A 91 -19.72 18.24 18.07
C VAL A 91 -19.43 19.70 18.38
N ASP A 92 -18.87 19.97 19.53
CA ASP A 92 -18.56 21.32 20.00
C ASP A 92 -17.54 22.01 19.09
N VAL A 93 -16.50 21.26 18.68
CA VAL A 93 -15.49 21.74 17.72
C VAL A 93 -16.14 22.02 16.36
N ALA A 94 -17.02 21.13 15.87
CA ALA A 94 -17.70 21.32 14.59
C ALA A 94 -18.59 22.57 14.57
N LEU A 95 -19.32 22.82 15.68
CA LEU A 95 -20.14 24.03 15.83
C LEU A 95 -19.28 25.30 15.82
N TRP A 96 -18.14 25.27 16.52
CA TRP A 96 -17.20 26.39 16.56
C TRP A 96 -16.57 26.66 15.20
N GLU A 97 -16.05 25.64 14.53
CA GLU A 97 -15.45 25.76 13.19
C GLU A 97 -16.48 26.28 12.16
N TYR A 98 -17.71 25.79 12.23
CA TYR A 98 -18.78 26.26 11.35
C TYR A 98 -19.10 27.72 11.63
N ALA A 99 -19.23 28.12 12.88
CA ALA A 99 -19.47 29.49 13.27
C ALA A 99 -18.36 30.42 12.75
N GLN A 100 -17.09 30.02 12.86
CA GLN A 100 -15.95 30.75 12.28
C GLN A 100 -16.03 30.90 10.77
N SER A 101 -16.52 29.87 10.07
CA SER A 101 -16.61 29.87 8.61
C SER A 101 -17.64 30.84 8.04
N LEU A 102 -18.59 31.26 8.86
CA LEU A 102 -19.68 32.17 8.45
C LEU A 102 -19.23 33.61 8.21
N ASN A 103 -17.97 33.96 8.57
CA ASN A 103 -17.34 35.26 8.30
C ASN A 103 -18.25 36.45 8.68
N ASP A 104 -18.99 36.33 9.78
CA ASP A 104 -19.81 37.42 10.30
C ASP A 104 -18.88 38.53 10.84
N ASP A 105 -19.20 39.80 10.65
CA ASP A 105 -18.38 40.96 11.05
C ASP A 105 -18.06 41.00 12.57
N ARG A 106 -18.61 40.06 13.33
CA ARG A 106 -18.33 39.86 14.76
C ARG A 106 -17.21 38.85 14.94
N ASN A 107 -16.15 39.27 15.62
CA ASN A 107 -15.14 38.32 16.09
C ASN A 107 -15.80 37.35 17.08
N ILE A 108 -15.91 36.07 16.71
CA ILE A 108 -16.55 35.00 17.49
C ILE A 108 -15.84 34.81 18.83
N GLN A 109 -14.51 34.98 18.83
CA GLN A 109 -13.71 34.91 20.04
C GLN A 109 -14.10 36.04 21.03
N ASP A 110 -14.33 37.26 20.54
CA ASP A 110 -14.76 38.38 21.37
C ASP A 110 -16.15 38.10 21.99
N LEU A 111 -17.08 37.52 21.20
CA LEU A 111 -18.40 37.13 21.72
C LEU A 111 -18.30 36.10 22.85
N PHE A 112 -17.42 35.12 22.70
CA PHE A 112 -17.19 34.08 23.69
C PHE A 112 -16.51 34.66 24.95
N ASP A 113 -15.45 35.46 24.78
CA ASP A 113 -14.63 36.00 25.86
C ASP A 113 -15.36 37.12 26.65
N GLU A 114 -16.18 37.92 25.96
CA GLU A 114 -16.98 38.99 26.57
C GLU A 114 -18.28 38.53 27.22
N SER A 115 -18.67 37.26 27.00
CA SER A 115 -19.91 36.70 27.58
C SER A 115 -19.62 35.95 28.88
N GLU A 116 -20.24 36.39 29.99
CA GLU A 116 -20.09 35.75 31.29
C GLU A 116 -21.02 34.54 31.37
N ARG A 117 -20.47 33.33 31.57
CA ARG A 117 -21.27 32.13 31.85
C ARG A 117 -21.69 32.14 33.32
N LEU A 118 -23.00 32.18 33.56
CA LEU A 118 -23.60 32.26 34.89
C LEU A 118 -23.89 30.88 35.47
N ALA A 119 -24.36 29.94 34.65
CA ALA A 119 -24.70 28.57 35.06
C ALA A 119 -24.72 27.66 33.83
N GLU A 120 -24.63 26.35 34.06
CA GLU A 120 -24.76 25.34 33.00
C GLU A 120 -25.40 24.05 33.51
N GLU A 121 -26.10 23.37 32.58
CA GLU A 121 -26.55 21.98 32.69
C GLU A 121 -25.85 21.18 31.60
N LEU A 122 -24.95 20.28 32.01
CA LEU A 122 -24.11 19.54 31.11
C LEU A 122 -24.90 18.47 30.36
N PHE A 123 -24.44 18.15 29.15
CA PHE A 123 -24.97 17.06 28.34
C PHE A 123 -24.80 15.72 29.06
N THR A 124 -25.89 14.94 29.12
CA THR A 124 -25.85 13.54 29.53
C THR A 124 -26.49 12.65 28.47
N SER A 125 -26.15 11.37 28.45
CA SER A 125 -26.77 10.40 27.53
C SER A 125 -28.26 10.15 27.84
N GLU A 126 -28.71 10.52 29.03
CA GLU A 126 -30.10 10.39 29.49
C GLU A 126 -30.93 11.59 29.06
N THR A 127 -30.44 12.80 29.33
CA THR A 127 -31.15 14.05 29.01
C THR A 127 -31.02 14.40 27.52
N LYS A 128 -29.87 14.12 26.90
CA LYS A 128 -29.54 14.38 25.49
C LYS A 128 -29.59 15.86 25.09
N TYR A 129 -29.42 16.77 26.01
CA TYR A 129 -29.30 18.20 25.77
C TYR A 129 -28.26 18.84 26.70
N MET A 130 -27.88 20.05 26.39
CA MET A 130 -27.06 20.94 27.21
C MET A 130 -27.70 22.32 27.24
N ILE A 131 -27.72 22.97 28.43
CA ILE A 131 -28.16 24.34 28.61
C ILE A 131 -27.04 25.15 29.22
N THR A 132 -26.88 26.39 28.76
CA THR A 132 -26.00 27.39 29.40
C THR A 132 -26.73 28.69 29.61
N ALA A 133 -26.57 29.30 30.80
CA ALA A 133 -27.01 30.63 31.07
C ALA A 133 -25.85 31.60 30.95
N ASN A 134 -25.96 32.55 30.02
CA ASN A 134 -24.89 33.51 29.70
C ASN A 134 -25.41 34.95 29.77
N LYS A 135 -24.58 35.84 30.33
CA LYS A 135 -24.78 37.28 30.24
C LYS A 135 -24.02 37.81 29.04
N VAL A 136 -24.75 38.30 28.04
CA VAL A 136 -24.20 38.82 26.80
C VAL A 136 -24.09 40.34 26.91
N ASN A 137 -22.86 40.85 26.75
CA ASN A 137 -22.58 42.28 26.91
C ASN A 137 -23.53 43.18 26.11
N GLY A 138 -24.15 44.17 26.78
CA GLY A 138 -25.08 45.13 26.19
C GLY A 138 -26.45 44.60 25.79
N ARG A 139 -26.76 43.28 25.98
CA ARG A 139 -28.02 42.68 25.51
C ARG A 139 -28.81 41.91 26.56
N GLY A 140 -28.24 41.74 27.75
CA GLY A 140 -28.90 41.02 28.86
C GLY A 140 -28.46 39.57 28.98
N SER A 141 -29.20 38.80 29.75
CA SER A 141 -28.89 37.40 30.04
C SER A 141 -29.88 36.46 29.33
N PHE A 142 -29.35 35.36 28.80
CA PHE A 142 -30.09 34.37 28.02
C PHE A 142 -29.70 32.95 28.45
N ASN A 143 -30.66 32.03 28.35
CA ASN A 143 -30.39 30.60 28.38
C ASN A 143 -30.32 30.10 26.95
N PHE A 144 -29.20 29.45 26.59
CA PHE A 144 -28.98 28.79 25.28
C PHE A 144 -29.09 27.28 25.48
N LEU A 145 -29.72 26.60 24.52
CA LEU A 145 -30.02 25.17 24.55
C LEU A 145 -29.58 24.53 23.26
N LYS A 146 -28.84 23.43 23.36
CA LYS A 146 -28.55 22.53 22.22
C LYS A 146 -28.77 21.08 22.63
N GLY A 147 -29.24 20.24 21.72
CA GLY A 147 -29.47 18.83 22.02
C GLY A 147 -30.11 18.04 20.89
N ALA A 148 -30.58 16.84 21.24
CA ALA A 148 -31.36 16.02 20.32
C ALA A 148 -32.60 16.83 19.87
N PRO A 149 -32.78 16.97 18.53
CA PRO A 149 -33.74 17.98 18.03
C PRO A 149 -35.17 17.71 18.47
N GLU A 150 -35.57 16.45 18.65
CA GLU A 150 -36.87 16.05 19.13
C GLU A 150 -37.12 16.59 20.57
N ILE A 151 -36.10 16.48 21.42
CA ILE A 151 -36.15 16.90 22.82
C ILE A 151 -36.15 18.44 22.91
N VAL A 152 -35.25 19.08 22.14
CA VAL A 152 -35.18 20.54 22.10
C VAL A 152 -36.50 21.13 21.57
N LEU A 153 -37.11 20.50 20.56
CA LEU A 153 -38.39 20.92 19.98
C LEU A 153 -39.56 20.82 20.98
N GLU A 154 -39.55 19.80 21.84
CA GLU A 154 -40.55 19.67 22.92
C GLU A 154 -40.47 20.79 23.97
N MET A 155 -39.27 21.31 24.22
CA MET A 155 -39.04 22.43 25.15
C MET A 155 -39.40 23.79 24.53
N CYS A 156 -39.65 23.85 23.22
CA CYS A 156 -39.87 25.08 22.47
C CYS A 156 -41.34 25.43 22.33
N GLN A 157 -41.64 26.74 22.34
CA GLN A 157 -42.95 27.28 21.96
C GLN A 157 -43.03 27.41 20.43
N VAL A 158 -43.54 26.38 19.78
CA VAL A 158 -43.69 26.31 18.31
C VAL A 158 -45.14 25.91 18.01
N ASP A 159 -45.75 26.52 16.98
CA ASP A 159 -47.07 26.09 16.56
C ASP A 159 -47.05 24.69 15.91
N GLN A 160 -48.22 24.05 15.83
CA GLN A 160 -48.32 22.66 15.40
C GLN A 160 -47.90 22.47 13.92
N ALA A 161 -48.10 23.47 13.07
CA ALA A 161 -47.74 23.40 11.66
C ALA A 161 -46.22 23.43 11.48
N GLU A 162 -45.56 24.35 12.18
CA GLU A 162 -44.09 24.47 12.18
C GLU A 162 -43.44 23.26 12.87
N LYS A 163 -44.03 22.76 13.99
CA LYS A 163 -43.55 21.55 14.65
C LYS A 163 -43.55 20.35 13.70
N ASN A 164 -44.62 20.18 12.92
CA ASN A 164 -44.70 19.11 11.93
C ASN A 164 -43.67 19.28 10.79
N ARG A 165 -43.42 20.52 10.35
CA ARG A 165 -42.38 20.81 9.33
C ARG A 165 -40.99 20.41 9.82
N ILE A 166 -40.65 20.80 11.04
CA ILE A 166 -39.37 20.50 11.65
C ILE A 166 -39.19 18.98 11.83
N LEU A 167 -40.23 18.27 12.29
CA LEU A 167 -40.17 16.82 12.45
C LEU A 167 -39.95 16.10 11.10
N LEU A 168 -40.60 16.53 10.03
CA LEU A 168 -40.36 15.98 8.68
C LEU A 168 -38.92 16.23 8.22
N GLN A 169 -38.37 17.42 8.52
CA GLN A 169 -36.97 17.74 8.20
C GLN A 169 -35.99 16.88 9.00
N ILE A 170 -36.31 16.63 10.30
CA ILE A 170 -35.54 15.74 11.16
C ILE A 170 -35.51 14.32 10.55
N ASP A 171 -36.68 13.79 10.16
CA ASP A 171 -36.79 12.46 9.58
C ASP A 171 -36.04 12.36 8.25
N GLU A 172 -36.11 13.37 7.39
CA GLU A 172 -35.40 13.44 6.11
C GLU A 172 -33.89 13.41 6.35
N TRP A 173 -33.36 14.31 7.15
CA TRP A 173 -31.93 14.41 7.40
C TRP A 173 -31.38 13.24 8.23
N ALA A 174 -32.17 12.69 9.15
CA ALA A 174 -31.82 11.45 9.86
C ALA A 174 -31.77 10.25 8.88
N GLY A 175 -32.71 10.18 7.93
CA GLY A 175 -32.71 9.22 6.83
C GLY A 175 -31.48 9.38 5.92
N GLU A 176 -30.94 10.58 5.82
CA GLU A 176 -29.66 10.86 5.19
C GLU A 176 -28.44 10.47 6.06
N GLY A 177 -28.62 9.94 7.26
CA GLY A 177 -27.56 9.50 8.18
C GLY A 177 -26.76 10.63 8.82
N LEU A 178 -27.29 11.85 8.80
CA LEU A 178 -26.70 12.99 9.49
C LEU A 178 -26.90 12.87 11.00
N ARG A 179 -25.94 13.33 11.74
CA ARG A 179 -26.12 13.56 13.18
C ARG A 179 -26.77 14.91 13.37
N LEU A 180 -27.97 14.92 13.92
CA LEU A 180 -28.79 16.11 14.05
C LEU A 180 -28.64 16.78 15.41
N LEU A 181 -28.72 18.10 15.40
CA LEU A 181 -28.71 18.93 16.62
C LEU A 181 -29.73 20.07 16.48
N GLY A 182 -30.63 20.17 17.44
CA GLY A 182 -31.54 21.28 17.58
C GLY A 182 -30.92 22.40 18.42
N LEU A 183 -31.21 23.64 18.04
CA LEU A 183 -30.78 24.85 18.75
C LEU A 183 -31.98 25.67 19.18
N ALA A 184 -31.94 26.20 20.42
CA ALA A 184 -32.95 27.08 20.93
C ALA A 184 -32.37 28.07 21.96
N TYR A 185 -33.09 29.12 22.26
CA TYR A 185 -32.75 30.08 23.31
C TYR A 185 -33.99 30.58 24.01
N ARG A 186 -33.80 31.22 25.16
CA ARG A 186 -34.83 32.03 25.83
C ARG A 186 -34.21 33.18 26.64
N PRO A 187 -34.95 34.26 26.95
CA PRO A 187 -34.54 35.20 27.98
C PRO A 187 -34.25 34.47 29.27
N MET A 188 -33.32 34.98 30.09
CA MET A 188 -32.88 34.29 31.31
C MET A 188 -34.07 34.00 32.25
N GLY A 189 -34.16 32.74 32.65
CA GLY A 189 -35.08 32.22 33.67
C GLY A 189 -34.34 31.23 34.55
N ILE A 190 -35.09 30.54 35.44
CA ILE A 190 -34.54 29.47 36.28
C ILE A 190 -34.04 28.34 35.37
N LEU A 191 -32.84 27.83 35.61
CA LEU A 191 -32.19 26.85 34.70
C LEU A 191 -33.00 25.53 34.63
N GLU A 192 -33.60 25.12 35.74
CA GLU A 192 -34.42 23.92 35.87
C GLU A 192 -35.80 24.01 35.17
N GLU A 193 -36.21 25.20 34.68
CA GLU A 193 -37.42 25.32 33.85
C GLU A 193 -37.07 24.96 32.40
N HIS A 194 -37.48 23.77 31.96
CA HIS A 194 -37.18 23.23 30.62
C HIS A 194 -38.28 23.54 29.59
N GLU A 195 -38.96 24.66 29.72
CA GLU A 195 -40.06 25.07 28.86
C GLU A 195 -39.86 26.49 28.31
N ARG A 196 -40.69 26.86 27.32
CA ARG A 196 -40.77 28.20 26.73
C ARG A 196 -39.50 28.66 26.02
N TYR A 197 -38.71 27.73 25.46
CA TYR A 197 -37.61 28.06 24.56
C TYR A 197 -38.16 28.51 23.20
N ILE A 198 -37.39 29.32 22.50
CA ILE A 198 -37.63 29.76 21.13
C ILE A 198 -36.72 28.93 20.25
N TRP A 199 -37.29 28.17 19.32
CA TRP A 199 -36.55 27.40 18.36
C TRP A 199 -35.75 28.31 17.40
N VAL A 200 -34.47 28.05 17.16
CA VAL A 200 -33.62 28.85 16.28
C VAL A 200 -33.06 28.06 15.10
N GLY A 201 -33.06 26.73 15.17
CA GLY A 201 -32.69 25.97 14.00
C GLY A 201 -32.30 24.53 14.25
N LEU A 202 -32.17 23.84 13.13
CA LEU A 202 -31.70 22.48 13.02
C LEU A 202 -30.33 22.45 12.31
N LEU A 203 -29.42 21.65 12.82
CA LEU A 203 -28.12 21.37 12.22
C LEU A 203 -28.00 19.90 11.89
N GLY A 204 -27.47 19.59 10.70
CA GLY A 204 -27.05 18.27 10.28
C GLY A 204 -25.53 18.22 10.14
N MET A 205 -24.93 17.24 10.81
CA MET A 205 -23.48 17.04 10.84
C MET A 205 -23.12 15.63 10.36
N GLU A 206 -22.00 15.54 9.67
CA GLU A 206 -21.41 14.25 9.31
C GLU A 206 -19.89 14.26 9.48
N ASP A 207 -19.30 13.08 9.48
CA ASP A 207 -17.86 12.90 9.35
C ASP A 207 -17.56 12.63 7.86
N PRO A 208 -17.03 13.62 7.12
CA PRO A 208 -16.92 13.55 5.67
C PRO A 208 -15.92 12.49 5.21
N ILE A 209 -16.21 11.88 4.05
CA ILE A 209 -15.29 10.97 3.38
C ILE A 209 -14.03 11.74 2.99
N ARG A 210 -12.84 11.19 3.30
CA ARG A 210 -11.56 11.80 2.92
C ARG A 210 -11.41 11.88 1.41
N GLU A 211 -10.75 12.94 0.96
CA GLU A 211 -10.42 13.11 -0.46
C GLU A 211 -9.59 11.93 -1.00
N GLY A 212 -9.99 11.44 -2.18
CA GLY A 212 -9.33 10.35 -2.89
C GLY A 212 -9.65 8.94 -2.40
N VAL A 213 -10.48 8.76 -1.35
CA VAL A 213 -10.87 7.42 -0.85
C VAL A 213 -11.70 6.67 -1.89
N ILE A 214 -12.67 7.33 -2.52
CA ILE A 214 -13.54 6.70 -3.53
C ILE A 214 -12.70 6.15 -4.69
N ASP A 215 -11.75 6.95 -5.19
CA ASP A 215 -10.87 6.51 -6.28
C ASP A 215 -9.92 5.40 -5.83
N ALA A 216 -9.41 5.48 -4.60
CA ALA A 216 -8.56 4.43 -4.04
C ALA A 216 -9.29 3.09 -3.89
N VAL A 217 -10.56 3.11 -3.45
CA VAL A 217 -11.41 1.90 -3.38
C VAL A 217 -11.61 1.31 -4.77
N LYS A 218 -11.94 2.13 -5.79
CA LYS A 218 -12.07 1.69 -7.18
C LYS A 218 -10.77 1.05 -7.70
N VAL A 219 -9.62 1.68 -7.47
CA VAL A 219 -8.31 1.15 -7.87
C VAL A 219 -8.01 -0.18 -7.18
N ALA A 220 -8.28 -0.29 -5.87
CA ALA A 220 -8.10 -1.53 -5.12
C ALA A 220 -8.99 -2.66 -5.69
N GLN A 221 -10.28 -2.38 -5.93
CA GLN A 221 -11.22 -3.35 -6.49
C GLN A 221 -10.85 -3.77 -7.91
N HIS A 222 -10.41 -2.84 -8.76
CA HIS A 222 -9.90 -3.14 -10.10
C HIS A 222 -8.67 -4.04 -10.05
N ALA A 223 -7.81 -3.82 -9.06
CA ALA A 223 -6.64 -4.66 -8.79
C ALA A 223 -6.98 -6.03 -8.16
N GLY A 224 -8.25 -6.41 -8.09
CA GLY A 224 -8.73 -7.66 -7.50
C GLY A 224 -8.67 -7.69 -5.97
N ILE A 225 -8.39 -6.57 -5.32
CA ILE A 225 -8.32 -6.47 -3.85
C ILE A 225 -9.73 -6.21 -3.32
N ARG A 226 -10.13 -6.97 -2.31
CA ARG A 226 -11.37 -6.72 -1.60
C ARG A 226 -11.15 -5.65 -0.54
N VAL A 227 -12.05 -4.67 -0.47
CA VAL A 227 -12.07 -3.70 0.62
C VAL A 227 -13.28 -4.00 1.50
N CYS A 228 -13.07 -4.13 2.79
CA CYS A 228 -14.08 -4.44 3.78
C CYS A 228 -14.04 -3.40 4.90
N MET A 229 -15.18 -2.76 5.18
CA MET A 229 -15.29 -1.81 6.28
C MET A 229 -15.75 -2.51 7.56
N ILE A 230 -15.06 -2.24 8.68
CA ILE A 230 -15.38 -2.77 10.01
C ILE A 230 -15.60 -1.58 10.93
N THR A 231 -16.82 -1.36 11.42
CA THR A 231 -17.16 -0.17 12.19
C THR A 231 -18.05 -0.49 13.40
N GLY A 232 -17.97 0.36 14.44
CA GLY A 232 -18.91 0.38 15.56
C GLY A 232 -20.24 1.08 15.25
N ASP A 233 -20.37 1.73 14.09
CA ASP A 233 -21.57 2.47 13.69
C ASP A 233 -22.78 1.56 13.46
N TYR A 234 -23.96 2.17 13.50
CA TYR A 234 -25.23 1.51 13.15
C TYR A 234 -25.23 1.02 11.70
N ARG A 235 -25.93 -0.10 11.46
CA ARG A 235 -26.03 -0.76 10.15
C ARG A 235 -26.37 0.21 9.01
N LEU A 236 -27.40 1.04 9.18
CA LEU A 236 -27.86 1.99 8.14
C LEU A 236 -26.79 3.03 7.79
N THR A 237 -26.13 3.59 8.79
CA THR A 237 -25.03 4.55 8.57
C THR A 237 -23.85 3.90 7.85
N ALA A 238 -23.47 2.70 8.28
CA ALA A 238 -22.38 1.94 7.68
C ALA A 238 -22.69 1.52 6.24
N GLU A 239 -23.93 1.09 5.98
CA GLU A 239 -24.43 0.73 4.65
C GLU A 239 -24.33 1.90 3.68
N ARG A 240 -24.83 3.06 4.10
CA ARG A 240 -24.79 4.29 3.28
C ARG A 240 -23.38 4.72 2.95
N ILE A 241 -22.49 4.76 3.94
CA ILE A 241 -21.08 5.09 3.69
C ILE A 241 -20.46 4.07 2.73
N GLY A 242 -20.72 2.77 2.92
CA GLY A 242 -20.28 1.71 2.04
C GLY A 242 -20.73 1.90 0.59
N HIS A 243 -21.99 2.32 0.38
CA HIS A 243 -22.50 2.67 -0.95
C HIS A 243 -21.83 3.92 -1.52
N ASN A 244 -21.68 4.98 -0.73
CA ASN A 244 -21.09 6.24 -1.18
C ASN A 244 -19.63 6.09 -1.64
N ILE A 245 -18.86 5.19 -1.01
CA ILE A 245 -17.47 4.92 -1.41
C ILE A 245 -17.34 3.72 -2.37
N GLY A 246 -18.45 3.07 -2.74
CA GLY A 246 -18.48 1.99 -3.72
C GLY A 246 -17.88 0.68 -3.21
N LEU A 247 -18.09 0.31 -1.93
CA LEU A 247 -17.56 -0.95 -1.37
C LEU A 247 -18.26 -2.18 -1.92
N PHE A 248 -19.56 -2.10 -2.18
CA PHE A 248 -20.37 -3.26 -2.51
C PHE A 248 -20.12 -3.79 -3.92
N ARG A 249 -19.97 -5.09 -4.03
CA ARG A 249 -19.99 -5.86 -5.27
C ARG A 249 -21.29 -6.67 -5.35
N ASP A 250 -21.59 -7.22 -6.52
CA ASP A 250 -22.76 -8.08 -6.68
C ASP A 250 -22.70 -9.27 -5.70
N GLY A 251 -23.79 -9.46 -4.96
CA GLY A 251 -23.90 -10.51 -3.94
C GLY A 251 -23.26 -10.20 -2.61
N ASP A 252 -22.68 -9.01 -2.41
CA ASP A 252 -22.16 -8.60 -1.12
C ASP A 252 -23.26 -8.28 -0.11
N ARG A 253 -22.98 -8.54 1.16
CA ARG A 253 -23.91 -8.34 2.28
C ARG A 253 -23.26 -7.54 3.41
N ILE A 254 -24.10 -7.14 4.35
CA ILE A 254 -23.72 -6.51 5.61
C ILE A 254 -23.99 -7.49 6.73
N ILE A 255 -23.05 -7.63 7.65
CA ILE A 255 -23.22 -8.36 8.92
C ILE A 255 -23.15 -7.34 10.05
N ASP A 256 -24.15 -7.35 10.95
CA ASP A 256 -24.11 -6.54 12.16
C ASP A 256 -23.66 -7.35 13.39
N GLY A 257 -23.45 -6.65 14.52
CA GLY A 257 -22.96 -7.27 15.74
C GLY A 257 -23.90 -8.33 16.33
N GLU A 258 -25.20 -8.27 16.06
CA GLU A 258 -26.16 -9.27 16.52
C GLU A 258 -26.05 -10.57 15.68
N GLU A 259 -26.00 -10.42 14.37
CA GLU A 259 -25.75 -11.54 13.45
C GLU A 259 -24.36 -12.15 13.70
N MET A 260 -23.33 -11.31 13.89
CA MET A 260 -21.97 -11.75 14.19
C MET A 260 -21.87 -12.61 15.46
N ALA A 261 -22.68 -12.31 16.48
CA ALA A 261 -22.73 -13.07 17.73
C ALA A 261 -23.36 -14.46 17.57
N GLN A 262 -24.19 -14.67 16.54
CA GLN A 262 -24.85 -15.95 16.25
C GLN A 262 -23.98 -16.87 15.37
N LEU A 263 -23.00 -16.31 14.65
CA LEU A 263 -22.12 -17.09 13.78
C LEU A 263 -20.98 -17.71 14.59
N ASP A 264 -20.78 -19.02 14.43
CA ASP A 264 -19.54 -19.67 14.85
C ASP A 264 -18.39 -19.35 13.87
N ASP A 265 -17.16 -19.75 14.21
CA ASP A 265 -15.99 -19.43 13.41
C ASP A 265 -15.99 -20.13 12.03
N GLN A 266 -16.62 -21.29 11.89
CA GLN A 266 -16.74 -22.01 10.62
C GLN A 266 -17.79 -21.34 9.72
N GLN A 267 -18.93 -20.97 10.27
CA GLN A 267 -19.97 -20.23 9.56
C GLN A 267 -19.46 -18.85 9.10
N LEU A 268 -18.72 -18.15 9.98
CA LEU A 268 -18.10 -16.87 9.61
C LEU A 268 -17.10 -17.04 8.45
N GLN A 269 -16.28 -18.10 8.47
CA GLN A 269 -15.34 -18.40 7.40
C GLN A 269 -16.02 -18.60 6.04
N GLN A 270 -17.22 -19.22 6.01
CA GLN A 270 -17.95 -19.45 4.77
C GLN A 270 -18.50 -18.17 4.14
N VAL A 271 -18.90 -17.19 4.96
CA VAL A 271 -19.55 -15.98 4.48
C VAL A 271 -18.62 -14.78 4.36
N VAL A 272 -17.48 -14.75 5.06
CA VAL A 272 -16.61 -13.58 5.20
C VAL A 272 -16.14 -12.99 3.86
N ASN A 273 -15.99 -13.82 2.84
CA ASN A 273 -15.59 -13.37 1.50
C ASN A 273 -16.69 -12.61 0.74
N HIS A 274 -17.93 -12.62 1.24
CA HIS A 274 -19.08 -11.93 0.65
C HIS A 274 -19.62 -10.81 1.55
N VAL A 275 -18.83 -10.36 2.52
CA VAL A 275 -19.20 -9.27 3.41
C VAL A 275 -18.42 -8.02 3.04
N ALA A 276 -19.12 -6.94 2.64
CA ALA A 276 -18.51 -5.65 2.37
C ALA A 276 -18.39 -4.80 3.63
N VAL A 277 -19.35 -4.94 4.56
CA VAL A 277 -19.44 -4.11 5.75
C VAL A 277 -19.79 -4.95 6.96
N PHE A 278 -19.02 -4.79 8.02
CA PHE A 278 -19.33 -5.26 9.37
C PHE A 278 -19.69 -4.06 10.24
N ALA A 279 -20.94 -3.99 10.71
CA ALA A 279 -21.51 -2.88 11.49
C ALA A 279 -21.70 -3.24 12.96
N ARG A 280 -21.68 -2.28 13.89
CA ARG A 280 -21.81 -2.48 15.36
C ARG A 280 -20.88 -3.56 15.92
N ILE A 281 -19.64 -3.62 15.40
CA ILE A 281 -18.66 -4.65 15.72
C ILE A 281 -17.92 -4.32 17.01
N ARG A 282 -17.78 -5.31 17.89
CA ARG A 282 -16.97 -5.19 19.12
C ARG A 282 -15.50 -5.43 18.82
N PRO A 283 -14.57 -4.90 19.64
CA PRO A 283 -13.13 -5.09 19.43
C PRO A 283 -12.68 -6.55 19.24
N ASN A 284 -13.23 -7.48 20.01
CA ASN A 284 -12.90 -8.90 19.91
C ASN A 284 -13.35 -9.54 18.57
N ASP A 285 -14.42 -9.03 17.97
CA ASP A 285 -14.93 -9.53 16.71
C ASP A 285 -14.04 -9.15 15.53
N LYS A 286 -13.32 -8.00 15.61
CA LYS A 286 -12.30 -7.61 14.61
C LYS A 286 -11.24 -8.71 14.46
N LEU A 287 -10.79 -9.30 15.57
CA LEU A 287 -9.83 -10.42 15.53
C LEU A 287 -10.43 -11.68 14.90
N ARG A 288 -11.71 -11.99 15.18
CA ARG A 288 -12.41 -13.13 14.57
C ARG A 288 -12.55 -12.97 13.06
N ILE A 289 -12.89 -11.77 12.58
CA ILE A 289 -12.98 -11.46 11.16
C ILE A 289 -11.63 -11.67 10.46
N VAL A 290 -10.54 -11.14 11.02
CA VAL A 290 -9.18 -11.32 10.46
C VAL A 290 -8.81 -12.81 10.39
N LYS A 291 -9.09 -13.58 11.46
CA LYS A 291 -8.84 -15.03 11.47
C LYS A 291 -9.65 -15.79 10.40
N ALA A 292 -10.93 -15.44 10.24
CA ALA A 292 -11.81 -16.07 9.26
C ALA A 292 -11.34 -15.78 7.82
N LEU A 293 -10.93 -14.55 7.52
CA LEU A 293 -10.34 -14.17 6.22
C LEU A 293 -9.05 -14.96 5.95
N GLN A 294 -8.16 -15.06 6.92
CA GLN A 294 -6.92 -15.84 6.77
C GLN A 294 -7.18 -17.33 6.59
N ALA A 295 -8.17 -17.89 7.30
CA ALA A 295 -8.60 -19.28 7.13
C ALA A 295 -9.20 -19.54 5.73
N SER A 296 -9.76 -18.50 5.09
CA SER A 296 -10.22 -18.51 3.70
C SER A 296 -9.11 -18.16 2.68
N ASN A 297 -7.84 -18.37 3.04
CA ASN A 297 -6.65 -18.10 2.22
C ASN A 297 -6.47 -16.63 1.77
N GLN A 298 -7.08 -15.66 2.48
CA GLN A 298 -6.86 -14.25 2.19
C GLN A 298 -5.57 -13.74 2.84
N VAL A 299 -4.84 -12.90 2.13
CA VAL A 299 -3.76 -12.08 2.69
C VAL A 299 -4.36 -10.76 3.13
N THR A 300 -4.52 -10.61 4.44
CA THR A 300 -5.33 -9.54 5.04
C THR A 300 -4.44 -8.40 5.52
N ALA A 301 -4.70 -7.19 5.04
CA ALA A 301 -4.25 -5.95 5.67
C ALA A 301 -5.36 -5.44 6.61
N MET A 302 -5.03 -5.11 7.86
CA MET A 302 -5.97 -4.53 8.83
C MET A 302 -5.54 -3.11 9.16
N ILE A 303 -6.46 -2.15 9.02
CA ILE A 303 -6.25 -0.75 9.36
C ILE A 303 -7.04 -0.42 10.62
N GLY A 304 -6.39 0.21 11.59
CA GLY A 304 -7.00 0.65 12.84
C GLY A 304 -6.24 1.81 13.47
N ASP A 305 -6.77 2.39 14.54
CA ASP A 305 -6.21 3.57 15.22
C ASP A 305 -6.06 3.40 16.74
N GLY A 306 -6.78 2.47 17.34
CA GLY A 306 -6.92 2.32 18.79
C GLY A 306 -6.20 1.11 19.41
N VAL A 307 -6.07 1.15 20.72
CA VAL A 307 -5.59 0.01 21.54
C VAL A 307 -6.45 -1.22 21.31
N ASN A 308 -7.75 -1.02 21.10
CA ASN A 308 -8.73 -2.08 20.87
C ASN A 308 -8.48 -2.86 19.57
N ASP A 309 -7.77 -2.27 18.61
CA ASP A 309 -7.44 -2.89 17.33
C ASP A 309 -6.13 -3.67 17.37
N ALA A 310 -5.28 -3.45 18.39
CA ALA A 310 -3.95 -4.05 18.49
C ALA A 310 -3.94 -5.59 18.32
N PRO A 311 -4.86 -6.38 18.88
CA PRO A 311 -4.90 -7.82 18.64
C PRO A 311 -5.19 -8.19 17.18
N ALA A 312 -6.08 -7.47 16.50
CA ALA A 312 -6.42 -7.67 15.10
C ALA A 312 -5.28 -7.23 14.17
N LEU A 313 -4.65 -6.06 14.46
CA LEU A 313 -3.48 -5.54 13.77
C LEU A 313 -2.31 -6.53 13.81
N LYS A 314 -2.00 -7.03 15.01
CA LYS A 314 -0.91 -8.01 15.20
C LYS A 314 -1.19 -9.35 14.50
N ARG A 315 -2.45 -9.75 14.40
CA ARG A 315 -2.86 -11.02 13.76
C ARG A 315 -2.89 -10.91 12.25
N ALA A 316 -3.21 -9.77 11.69
CA ALA A 316 -3.24 -9.54 10.25
C ALA A 316 -1.88 -9.89 9.59
N ASN A 317 -1.89 -10.12 8.27
CA ASN A 317 -0.65 -10.30 7.52
C ASN A 317 0.13 -8.98 7.44
N ILE A 318 -0.61 -7.86 7.39
CA ILE A 318 -0.10 -6.49 7.49
C ILE A 318 -0.98 -5.72 8.46
N GLY A 319 -0.41 -5.28 9.57
CA GLY A 319 -1.03 -4.31 10.47
C GLY A 319 -0.72 -2.88 9.99
N VAL A 320 -1.76 -2.08 9.80
CA VAL A 320 -1.66 -0.70 9.31
C VAL A 320 -2.30 0.24 10.32
N VAL A 321 -1.65 1.34 10.64
CA VAL A 321 -2.21 2.35 11.56
C VAL A 321 -2.10 3.75 10.97
N VAL A 322 -3.03 4.61 11.37
CA VAL A 322 -2.99 6.03 11.06
C VAL A 322 -1.98 6.78 11.95
N ASN A 323 -1.53 7.95 11.54
CA ASN A 323 -0.55 8.73 12.30
C ASN A 323 -1.08 9.19 13.67
N SER A 324 -2.38 9.42 13.79
CA SER A 324 -3.06 9.75 15.05
C SER A 324 -3.27 8.57 15.99
N ALA A 325 -2.91 7.34 15.57
CA ALA A 325 -3.08 6.13 16.37
C ALA A 325 -2.26 6.19 17.67
N THR A 326 -2.72 5.44 18.67
CA THR A 326 -2.01 5.29 19.96
C THR A 326 -0.64 4.64 19.77
N ASP A 327 0.31 4.92 20.67
CA ASP A 327 1.66 4.38 20.59
C ASP A 327 1.66 2.84 20.64
N VAL A 328 0.76 2.23 21.41
CA VAL A 328 0.59 0.77 21.46
C VAL A 328 0.18 0.21 20.09
N ALA A 329 -0.76 0.85 19.41
CA ALA A 329 -1.17 0.45 18.07
C ALA A 329 -0.02 0.65 17.06
N LYS A 330 0.69 1.79 17.15
CA LYS A 330 1.88 2.05 16.31
C LYS A 330 2.97 1.01 16.53
N GLU A 331 3.26 0.57 17.75
CA GLU A 331 4.28 -0.45 18.00
C GLU A 331 3.95 -1.80 17.37
N THR A 332 2.67 -2.17 17.31
CA THR A 332 2.23 -3.45 16.75
C THR A 332 2.13 -3.44 15.23
N ALA A 333 2.06 -2.27 14.61
CA ALA A 333 1.85 -2.13 13.17
C ALA A 333 3.11 -2.35 12.34
N ASP A 334 2.91 -2.82 11.11
CA ASP A 334 3.94 -2.97 10.08
C ASP A 334 4.06 -1.73 9.19
N LEU A 335 2.95 -0.98 9.02
CA LEU A 335 2.87 0.23 8.19
C LEU A 335 2.15 1.34 8.97
N VAL A 336 2.71 2.55 8.97
CA VAL A 336 2.09 3.76 9.53
C VAL A 336 1.75 4.72 8.39
N LEU A 337 0.49 5.17 8.33
CA LEU A 337 0.01 6.15 7.36
C LEU A 337 0.24 7.56 7.91
N MET A 338 1.24 8.26 7.40
CA MET A 338 1.61 9.59 7.89
C MET A 338 0.56 10.66 7.59
N ASP A 339 -0.26 10.45 6.56
CA ASP A 339 -1.39 11.30 6.17
C ASP A 339 -2.75 10.77 6.64
N SER A 340 -2.76 9.66 7.35
CA SER A 340 -3.96 8.96 7.83
C SER A 340 -4.99 8.66 6.71
N ASN A 341 -4.54 8.46 5.47
CA ASN A 341 -5.41 8.31 4.31
C ASN A 341 -5.37 6.88 3.73
N PHE A 342 -6.54 6.30 3.47
CA PHE A 342 -6.68 4.98 2.83
C PHE A 342 -5.96 4.89 1.47
N ARG A 343 -5.90 5.98 0.70
CA ARG A 343 -5.17 6.07 -0.57
C ARG A 343 -3.70 5.65 -0.44
N THR A 344 -3.06 5.96 0.69
CA THR A 344 -1.67 5.59 0.96
C THR A 344 -1.48 4.08 1.11
N VAL A 345 -2.48 3.35 1.63
CA VAL A 345 -2.44 1.88 1.68
C VAL A 345 -2.44 1.28 0.28
N VAL A 346 -3.32 1.76 -0.60
CA VAL A 346 -3.38 1.28 -1.99
C VAL A 346 -2.10 1.59 -2.74
N ALA A 347 -1.52 2.78 -2.51
CA ALA A 347 -0.22 3.15 -3.06
C ALA A 347 0.93 2.27 -2.53
N ALA A 348 0.88 1.88 -1.26
CA ALA A 348 1.86 0.95 -0.67
C ALA A 348 1.74 -0.46 -1.26
N VAL A 349 0.52 -0.93 -1.54
CA VAL A 349 0.30 -2.21 -2.24
C VAL A 349 0.84 -2.16 -3.67
N GLU A 350 0.62 -1.07 -4.41
CA GLU A 350 1.18 -0.88 -5.76
C GLU A 350 2.72 -0.96 -5.75
N GLU A 351 3.36 -0.26 -4.81
CA GLU A 351 4.82 -0.33 -4.65
C GLU A 351 5.29 -1.72 -4.22
N GLY A 352 4.57 -2.39 -3.30
CA GLY A 352 4.86 -3.76 -2.90
C GLY A 352 4.83 -4.73 -4.07
N ARG A 353 3.84 -4.63 -4.96
CA ARG A 353 3.76 -5.42 -6.21
C ARG A 353 4.95 -5.15 -7.14
N THR A 354 5.34 -3.88 -7.27
CA THR A 354 6.51 -3.49 -8.09
C THR A 354 7.79 -4.08 -7.54
N ILE A 355 8.00 -3.98 -6.23
CA ILE A 355 9.18 -4.50 -5.55
C ILE A 355 9.26 -6.02 -5.69
N PHE A 356 8.15 -6.73 -5.49
CA PHE A 356 8.10 -8.18 -5.65
C PHE A 356 8.40 -8.63 -7.10
N GLN A 357 7.90 -7.90 -8.11
CA GLN A 357 8.27 -8.16 -9.49
C GLN A 357 9.77 -7.94 -9.72
N ASN A 358 10.35 -6.88 -9.19
CA ASN A 358 11.77 -6.59 -9.37
C ASN A 358 12.67 -7.64 -8.65
N ILE A 359 12.28 -8.10 -7.46
CA ILE A 359 12.95 -9.23 -6.79
C ILE A 359 12.95 -10.47 -7.71
N ARG A 360 11.81 -10.81 -8.32
CA ARG A 360 11.72 -11.93 -9.27
C ARG A 360 12.65 -11.80 -10.47
N LYS A 361 12.76 -10.59 -11.03
CA LYS A 361 13.67 -10.29 -12.16
C LYS A 361 15.12 -10.54 -11.75
N VAL A 362 15.53 -10.01 -10.60
CA VAL A 362 16.88 -10.18 -10.08
C VAL A 362 17.18 -11.65 -9.78
N VAL A 363 16.28 -12.34 -9.07
CA VAL A 363 16.44 -13.78 -8.78
C VAL A 363 16.59 -14.59 -10.06
N ALA A 364 15.74 -14.35 -11.06
CA ALA A 364 15.80 -15.08 -12.33
C ALA A 364 17.09 -14.77 -13.10
N TYR A 365 17.53 -13.51 -13.13
CA TYR A 365 18.78 -13.10 -13.78
C TYR A 365 20.01 -13.75 -13.11
N THR A 366 20.14 -13.60 -11.80
CA THR A 366 21.29 -14.13 -11.04
C THR A 366 21.37 -15.66 -11.14
N LEU A 367 20.21 -16.35 -11.02
CA LEU A 367 20.17 -17.81 -11.18
C LEU A 367 20.53 -18.25 -12.59
N SER A 368 20.19 -17.47 -13.64
CA SER A 368 20.59 -17.80 -15.01
C SER A 368 22.10 -17.78 -15.20
N ASN A 369 22.78 -16.78 -14.60
CA ASN A 369 24.24 -16.68 -14.60
C ASN A 369 24.87 -17.89 -13.90
N SER A 370 24.47 -18.13 -12.64
CA SER A 370 25.02 -19.22 -11.83
C SER A 370 24.80 -20.60 -12.50
N PHE A 371 23.60 -20.87 -13.00
CA PHE A 371 23.30 -22.15 -13.65
C PHE A 371 24.06 -22.32 -14.98
N ALA A 372 24.29 -21.25 -15.74
CA ALA A 372 25.10 -21.32 -16.98
C ALA A 372 26.55 -21.69 -16.67
N GLU A 373 27.14 -21.09 -15.64
CA GLU A 373 28.50 -21.40 -15.20
C GLU A 373 28.62 -22.82 -14.64
N VAL A 374 27.68 -23.20 -13.75
CA VAL A 374 27.63 -24.56 -13.17
C VAL A 374 27.54 -25.61 -14.28
N LEU A 375 26.61 -25.41 -15.23
CA LEU A 375 26.39 -26.35 -16.33
C LEU A 375 27.65 -26.45 -17.23
N THR A 376 28.30 -25.33 -17.53
CA THR A 376 29.53 -25.29 -18.31
C THR A 376 30.66 -26.06 -17.63
N ILE A 377 30.88 -25.84 -16.33
CA ILE A 377 31.92 -26.51 -15.55
C ILE A 377 31.61 -28.00 -15.40
N PHE A 378 30.34 -28.34 -15.15
CA PHE A 378 29.89 -29.71 -14.96
C PHE A 378 30.05 -30.53 -16.25
N ILE A 379 29.66 -30.01 -17.42
CA ILE A 379 29.79 -30.70 -18.70
C ILE A 379 31.28 -30.85 -19.07
N ALA A 380 32.10 -29.80 -18.88
CA ALA A 380 33.54 -29.90 -19.09
C ALA A 380 34.18 -30.98 -18.22
N MET A 381 33.73 -31.11 -16.97
CA MET A 381 34.19 -32.19 -16.07
C MET A 381 33.80 -33.59 -16.57
N LEU A 382 32.58 -33.77 -17.08
CA LEU A 382 32.12 -35.06 -17.65
C LEU A 382 32.94 -35.42 -18.93
N LEU A 383 33.32 -34.41 -19.71
CA LEU A 383 34.15 -34.59 -20.92
C LEU A 383 35.65 -34.73 -20.59
N GLN A 384 36.00 -34.70 -19.28
CA GLN A 384 37.39 -34.77 -18.81
C GLN A 384 38.26 -33.61 -19.36
N TRP A 385 37.64 -32.48 -19.67
CA TRP A 385 38.34 -31.26 -20.10
C TRP A 385 38.92 -30.51 -18.88
N PRO A 386 39.97 -29.69 -19.07
CA PRO A 386 40.37 -28.73 -18.05
C PRO A 386 39.21 -27.81 -17.68
N ALA A 387 39.18 -27.31 -16.44
CA ALA A 387 38.14 -26.41 -16.01
C ALA A 387 38.09 -25.15 -16.93
N PRO A 388 36.92 -24.80 -17.50
CA PRO A 388 36.79 -23.69 -18.43
C PRO A 388 36.82 -22.31 -17.76
N LEU A 389 36.64 -22.27 -16.43
CA LEU A 389 36.73 -21.08 -15.59
C LEU A 389 37.58 -21.36 -14.36
N ALA A 390 38.29 -20.35 -13.88
CA ALA A 390 38.99 -20.35 -12.59
C ALA A 390 38.16 -19.67 -11.53
N VAL A 391 38.40 -19.99 -10.24
CA VAL A 391 37.69 -19.38 -9.07
C VAL A 391 37.76 -17.86 -9.13
N ALA A 392 38.95 -17.28 -9.36
CA ALA A 392 39.13 -15.83 -9.42
C ALA A 392 38.30 -15.18 -10.54
N GLN A 393 38.11 -15.87 -11.67
CA GLN A 393 37.28 -15.40 -12.79
C GLN A 393 35.80 -15.39 -12.43
N ILE A 394 35.29 -16.43 -11.79
CA ILE A 394 33.88 -16.52 -11.30
C ILE A 394 33.60 -15.40 -10.32
N LEU A 395 34.48 -15.24 -9.31
CA LEU A 395 34.33 -14.17 -8.34
C LEU A 395 34.37 -12.77 -8.97
N TRP A 396 35.21 -12.57 -10.00
CA TRP A 396 35.25 -11.30 -10.72
C TRP A 396 33.95 -11.03 -11.46
N ILE A 397 33.36 -12.04 -12.14
CA ILE A 397 32.08 -11.90 -12.80
C ILE A 397 30.99 -11.54 -11.77
N HIS A 398 30.82 -12.35 -10.72
CA HIS A 398 29.74 -12.20 -9.75
C HIS A 398 29.82 -10.92 -8.93
N LEU A 399 31.01 -10.53 -8.45
CA LEU A 399 31.14 -9.40 -7.55
C LEU A 399 31.38 -8.06 -8.27
N ILE A 400 32.13 -8.08 -9.37
CA ILE A 400 32.60 -6.85 -10.02
C ILE A 400 31.74 -6.51 -11.24
N CYS A 401 31.41 -7.49 -12.10
CA CYS A 401 30.62 -7.25 -13.30
C CYS A 401 29.12 -7.26 -12.95
N ASP A 402 28.60 -8.34 -12.39
CA ASP A 402 27.16 -8.56 -12.21
C ASP A 402 26.61 -7.93 -10.94
N GLY A 403 27.36 -7.89 -9.83
CA GLY A 403 26.86 -7.44 -8.54
C GLY A 403 26.20 -6.05 -8.54
N PRO A 404 26.82 -5.00 -9.11
CA PRO A 404 26.18 -3.70 -9.24
C PRO A 404 24.93 -3.74 -10.14
N SER A 405 24.93 -4.56 -11.18
CA SER A 405 23.83 -4.69 -12.13
C SER A 405 22.64 -5.44 -11.55
N ASP A 406 22.87 -6.46 -10.72
CA ASP A 406 21.86 -7.16 -9.93
C ASP A 406 21.05 -6.19 -9.07
N ILE A 407 21.77 -5.32 -8.34
CA ILE A 407 21.15 -4.32 -7.45
C ILE A 407 20.30 -3.35 -8.26
N VAL A 408 20.84 -2.84 -9.38
CA VAL A 408 20.21 -1.76 -10.15
C VAL A 408 19.07 -2.27 -11.04
N LEU A 409 19.07 -3.54 -11.44
CA LEU A 409 17.91 -4.18 -12.07
C LEU A 409 16.69 -4.15 -11.13
N GLY A 410 16.91 -4.20 -9.81
CA GLY A 410 15.86 -4.05 -8.81
C GLY A 410 15.21 -2.66 -8.75
N PHE A 411 15.77 -1.66 -9.45
CA PHE A 411 15.23 -0.28 -9.49
C PHE A 411 14.32 -0.04 -10.70
N GLU A 412 14.06 -1.08 -11.51
CA GLU A 412 13.14 -0.92 -12.63
C GLU A 412 11.83 -0.26 -12.20
N PRO A 413 11.36 0.73 -12.95
CA PRO A 413 10.08 1.38 -12.70
C PRO A 413 8.94 0.37 -12.81
N LYS A 414 7.79 0.73 -12.24
CA LYS A 414 6.59 -0.10 -12.29
C LYS A 414 6.19 -0.39 -13.75
N GLU A 415 5.83 -1.63 -14.01
CA GLU A 415 5.26 -2.01 -15.30
C GLU A 415 3.84 -1.47 -15.43
N LYS A 416 3.46 -1.01 -16.64
CA LYS A 416 2.08 -0.57 -16.90
C LYS A 416 1.13 -1.74 -16.65
N GLY A 417 0.02 -1.47 -15.95
CA GLY A 417 -1.00 -2.49 -15.67
C GLY A 417 -0.71 -3.35 -14.44
N ILE A 418 0.23 -2.95 -13.55
CA ILE A 418 0.51 -3.73 -12.32
C ILE A 418 -0.69 -3.82 -11.37
N MET A 419 -1.60 -2.85 -11.44
CA MET A 419 -2.85 -2.82 -10.69
C MET A 419 -4.06 -3.32 -11.52
N ASP A 420 -3.83 -3.83 -12.73
CA ASP A 420 -4.87 -4.48 -13.55
C ASP A 420 -4.87 -6.01 -13.32
N GLU A 421 -3.84 -6.54 -12.67
CA GLU A 421 -3.71 -7.95 -12.36
C GLU A 421 -4.27 -8.26 -10.95
N PRO A 422 -4.96 -9.41 -10.78
CA PRO A 422 -5.39 -9.85 -9.46
C PRO A 422 -4.20 -10.12 -8.53
N PRO A 423 -4.39 -10.07 -7.20
CA PRO A 423 -3.35 -10.40 -6.25
C PRO A 423 -2.84 -11.83 -6.44
N LYS A 424 -1.55 -12.04 -6.28
CA LYS A 424 -0.96 -13.37 -6.31
C LYS A 424 -1.30 -14.12 -5.02
N SER A 425 -1.48 -15.44 -5.12
CA SER A 425 -1.75 -16.26 -3.93
C SER A 425 -0.57 -16.16 -2.94
N LYS A 426 -0.86 -16.32 -1.65
CA LYS A 426 0.14 -16.32 -0.57
C LYS A 426 1.32 -17.27 -0.82
N ASN A 427 1.03 -18.41 -1.46
CA ASN A 427 1.99 -19.46 -1.74
C ASN A 427 2.52 -19.43 -3.18
N ALA A 428 2.32 -18.31 -3.91
CA ALA A 428 2.81 -18.19 -5.27
C ALA A 428 4.34 -18.29 -5.28
N PRO A 429 4.93 -19.18 -6.12
CA PRO A 429 6.38 -19.32 -6.19
C PRO A 429 7.03 -18.01 -6.66
N ILE A 430 8.21 -17.71 -6.13
CA ILE A 430 9.03 -16.57 -6.59
C ILE A 430 9.33 -16.72 -8.09
N LEU A 431 9.71 -17.92 -8.50
CA LEU A 431 9.95 -18.22 -9.92
C LEU A 431 8.67 -18.75 -10.57
N THR A 432 8.18 -18.04 -11.56
CA THR A 432 7.08 -18.47 -12.42
C THR A 432 7.57 -19.49 -13.45
N HIS A 433 6.67 -20.25 -14.09
CA HIS A 433 7.03 -21.12 -15.22
C HIS A 433 7.80 -20.37 -16.32
N LEU A 434 7.38 -19.13 -16.61
CA LEU A 434 8.09 -18.27 -17.54
C LEU A 434 9.51 -17.92 -17.06
N GLY A 435 9.66 -17.58 -15.76
CA GLY A 435 10.98 -17.34 -15.17
C GLY A 435 11.88 -18.57 -15.25
N LEU A 436 11.36 -19.75 -14.91
CA LEU A 436 12.11 -21.02 -15.01
C LEU A 436 12.50 -21.36 -16.46
N SER A 437 11.61 -21.12 -17.43
CA SER A 437 11.94 -21.35 -18.84
C SER A 437 13.04 -20.41 -19.35
N LEU A 438 13.01 -19.13 -18.94
CA LEU A 438 14.07 -18.18 -19.27
C LEU A 438 15.41 -18.56 -18.64
N ILE A 439 15.42 -18.96 -17.37
CA ILE A 439 16.61 -19.50 -16.69
C ILE A 439 17.16 -20.69 -17.50
N GLY A 440 16.30 -21.65 -17.86
CA GLY A 440 16.71 -22.84 -18.62
C GLY A 440 17.30 -22.49 -19.98
N VAL A 441 16.62 -21.64 -20.76
CA VAL A 441 17.10 -21.22 -22.10
C VAL A 441 18.44 -20.52 -21.98
N ILE A 442 18.59 -19.54 -21.11
CA ILE A 442 19.85 -18.78 -20.96
C ILE A 442 20.96 -19.69 -20.48
N SER A 443 20.72 -20.51 -19.45
CA SER A 443 21.74 -21.39 -18.90
C SER A 443 22.25 -22.39 -19.92
N VAL A 444 21.33 -23.03 -20.67
CA VAL A 444 21.72 -24.02 -21.68
C VAL A 444 22.45 -23.36 -22.88
N VAL A 445 21.88 -22.28 -23.43
CA VAL A 445 22.47 -21.62 -24.62
C VAL A 445 23.83 -20.99 -24.28
N SER A 446 23.94 -20.28 -23.14
CA SER A 446 25.23 -19.71 -22.70
C SER A 446 26.27 -20.78 -22.44
N SER A 447 25.88 -21.91 -21.83
CA SER A 447 26.77 -23.04 -21.59
C SER A 447 27.25 -23.69 -22.90
N VAL A 448 26.35 -23.88 -23.87
CA VAL A 448 26.73 -24.42 -25.18
C VAL A 448 27.75 -23.52 -25.89
N PHE A 449 27.51 -22.20 -25.93
CA PHE A 449 28.48 -21.27 -26.52
C PHE A 449 29.82 -21.27 -25.78
N ALA A 450 29.79 -21.25 -24.45
CA ALA A 450 31.01 -21.30 -23.65
C ALA A 450 31.83 -22.59 -23.89
N LEU A 451 31.15 -23.74 -23.97
CA LEU A 451 31.80 -25.02 -24.26
C LEU A 451 32.33 -25.08 -25.69
N LEU A 452 31.63 -24.56 -26.69
CA LEU A 452 32.11 -24.47 -28.07
C LEU A 452 33.36 -23.58 -28.16
N ILE A 453 33.34 -22.41 -27.53
CA ILE A 453 34.50 -21.52 -27.43
C ILE A 453 35.67 -22.26 -26.76
N PHE A 454 35.42 -22.86 -25.61
CA PHE A 454 36.45 -23.54 -24.83
C PHE A 454 37.08 -24.69 -25.65
N ASN A 455 36.26 -25.52 -26.31
CA ASN A 455 36.73 -26.62 -27.16
C ASN A 455 37.58 -26.12 -28.30
N HIS A 456 37.16 -25.05 -28.99
CA HIS A 456 37.91 -24.50 -30.12
C HIS A 456 39.31 -24.05 -29.70
N PHE A 457 39.42 -23.24 -28.64
CA PHE A 457 40.72 -22.67 -28.25
C PHE A 457 41.57 -23.62 -27.42
N SER A 458 40.96 -24.41 -26.50
CA SER A 458 41.75 -25.29 -25.62
C SER A 458 42.06 -26.63 -26.22
N THR A 459 41.17 -27.25 -27.00
CA THR A 459 41.33 -28.61 -27.52
C THR A 459 41.88 -28.60 -28.93
N ILE A 460 41.37 -27.73 -29.81
CA ILE A 460 41.81 -27.67 -31.22
C ILE A 460 43.11 -26.87 -31.36
N HIS A 461 43.19 -25.69 -30.73
CA HIS A 461 44.41 -24.85 -30.78
C HIS A 461 45.43 -25.20 -29.68
N GLY A 462 45.06 -26.04 -28.69
CA GLY A 462 45.96 -26.49 -27.61
C GLY A 462 46.26 -25.44 -26.54
N ASN A 463 45.56 -24.31 -26.53
CA ASN A 463 45.80 -23.22 -25.59
C ASN A 463 44.67 -23.09 -24.54
N VAL A 464 44.81 -23.80 -23.43
CA VAL A 464 43.82 -23.80 -22.31
C VAL A 464 43.64 -22.41 -21.69
N VAL A 465 44.69 -21.60 -21.61
CA VAL A 465 44.64 -20.26 -20.99
C VAL A 465 43.83 -19.32 -21.87
N GLU A 466 44.01 -19.38 -23.18
CA GLU A 466 43.23 -18.59 -24.14
C GLU A 466 41.77 -19.01 -24.14
N GLY A 467 41.49 -20.33 -24.14
CA GLY A 467 40.13 -20.86 -24.00
C GLY A 467 39.43 -20.37 -22.73
N ARG A 468 40.09 -20.37 -21.57
CA ARG A 468 39.56 -19.79 -20.31
C ARG A 468 39.33 -18.30 -20.40
N SER A 469 40.24 -17.55 -21.04
CA SER A 469 40.12 -16.11 -21.24
C SER A 469 38.90 -15.75 -22.08
N MET A 470 38.66 -16.51 -23.13
CA MET A 470 37.50 -16.35 -24.01
C MET A 470 36.18 -16.67 -23.31
N VAL A 471 36.15 -17.77 -22.54
CA VAL A 471 34.95 -18.14 -21.75
C VAL A 471 34.67 -17.09 -20.68
N PHE A 472 35.69 -16.63 -19.94
CA PHE A 472 35.55 -15.56 -18.95
C PHE A 472 34.99 -14.26 -19.56
N ALA A 473 35.58 -13.81 -20.69
CA ALA A 473 35.11 -12.62 -21.38
C ALA A 473 33.68 -12.79 -21.91
N SER A 474 33.36 -14.00 -22.45
CA SER A 474 32.00 -14.31 -22.92
C SER A 474 30.95 -14.22 -21.82
N PHE A 475 31.18 -14.82 -20.64
CA PHE A 475 30.24 -14.71 -19.53
C PHE A 475 30.10 -13.28 -19.04
N ALA A 476 31.21 -12.54 -18.83
CA ALA A 476 31.19 -11.16 -18.37
C ALA A 476 30.45 -10.20 -19.33
N VAL A 477 30.58 -10.41 -20.67
CA VAL A 477 29.88 -9.57 -21.66
C VAL A 477 28.42 -10.00 -21.83
N ASN A 478 28.18 -11.32 -21.89
CA ASN A 478 26.84 -11.86 -22.12
C ASN A 478 25.88 -11.42 -21.01
N SER A 479 26.29 -11.51 -19.72
CA SER A 479 25.47 -11.09 -18.57
C SER A 479 25.07 -9.62 -18.70
N MET A 480 25.98 -8.73 -19.06
CA MET A 480 25.74 -7.32 -19.26
C MET A 480 24.78 -7.00 -20.42
N ILE A 481 24.73 -7.85 -21.44
CA ILE A 481 23.87 -7.62 -22.61
C ILE A 481 22.47 -8.22 -22.39
N TYR A 482 22.35 -9.46 -21.94
CA TYR A 482 21.02 -10.04 -21.79
C TYR A 482 20.25 -9.57 -20.53
N ILE A 483 20.90 -8.82 -19.61
CA ILE A 483 20.18 -8.16 -18.51
C ILE A 483 19.03 -7.28 -19.02
N PHE A 484 19.16 -6.72 -20.23
CA PHE A 484 18.08 -5.97 -20.86
C PHE A 484 16.82 -6.80 -21.04
N ALA A 485 16.93 -8.09 -21.29
CA ALA A 485 15.78 -8.98 -21.39
C ALA A 485 15.07 -9.18 -20.05
N TYR A 486 15.76 -9.06 -18.93
CA TYR A 486 15.20 -9.20 -17.58
C TYR A 486 14.51 -7.94 -17.04
N ARG A 487 14.62 -6.80 -17.73
CA ARG A 487 13.86 -5.58 -17.36
C ARG A 487 12.35 -5.84 -17.35
N SER A 488 11.86 -6.73 -18.21
CA SER A 488 10.54 -7.34 -18.11
C SER A 488 10.60 -8.79 -18.53
N MET A 489 10.06 -9.69 -17.73
CA MET A 489 10.01 -11.11 -18.09
C MET A 489 8.93 -11.43 -19.13
N ARG A 490 7.91 -10.56 -19.27
CA ARG A 490 6.75 -10.79 -20.15
C ARG A 490 6.80 -10.00 -21.45
N ARG A 491 7.35 -8.79 -21.44
CA ARG A 491 7.33 -7.87 -22.58
C ARG A 491 8.67 -7.89 -23.30
N PRO A 492 8.69 -7.92 -24.64
CA PRO A 492 9.91 -7.78 -25.38
C PRO A 492 10.51 -6.37 -25.20
N ILE A 493 11.82 -6.23 -25.40
CA ILE A 493 12.60 -5.00 -25.13
C ILE A 493 11.95 -3.76 -25.78
N TRP A 494 11.44 -3.86 -27.00
CA TRP A 494 10.83 -2.72 -27.73
C TRP A 494 9.45 -2.30 -27.20
N LYS A 495 8.82 -3.07 -26.32
CA LYS A 495 7.55 -2.76 -25.65
C LYS A 495 7.74 -2.38 -24.18
N MET A 496 8.96 -2.32 -23.70
CA MET A 496 9.29 -1.95 -22.33
C MET A 496 9.28 -0.44 -22.12
N VAL A 497 9.36 -0.06 -20.85
CA VAL A 497 9.62 1.32 -20.44
C VAL A 497 10.97 1.77 -20.98
N PRO A 498 11.09 2.99 -21.53
CA PRO A 498 12.34 3.49 -22.08
C PRO A 498 13.52 3.39 -21.10
N LEU A 499 14.71 3.10 -21.60
CA LEU A 499 15.90 2.88 -20.76
C LEU A 499 16.28 4.11 -19.93
N HIS A 500 15.96 5.32 -20.41
CA HIS A 500 16.27 6.55 -19.69
C HIS A 500 15.51 6.71 -18.35
N GLU A 501 14.48 5.91 -18.10
CA GLU A 501 13.79 5.89 -16.80
C GLU A 501 14.59 5.10 -15.74
N ASN A 502 15.46 4.16 -16.15
CA ASN A 502 16.43 3.51 -15.28
C ASN A 502 17.86 3.86 -15.68
N LYS A 503 18.23 5.14 -15.55
CA LYS A 503 19.59 5.64 -15.83
C LYS A 503 20.68 4.88 -15.07
N PRO A 504 20.51 4.52 -13.76
CA PRO A 504 21.51 3.73 -13.08
C PRO A 504 21.86 2.41 -13.77
N LEU A 505 20.86 1.68 -14.32
CA LEU A 505 21.11 0.43 -15.04
C LEU A 505 22.00 0.63 -16.27
N PHE A 506 21.76 1.68 -17.04
CA PHE A 506 22.60 2.00 -18.18
C PHE A 506 24.07 2.23 -17.80
N TRP A 507 24.30 3.02 -16.73
CA TRP A 507 25.65 3.31 -16.28
C TRP A 507 26.35 2.10 -15.64
N THR A 508 25.63 1.22 -14.94
CA THR A 508 26.21 0.00 -14.38
C THR A 508 26.59 -1.00 -15.45
N ILE A 509 25.83 -1.11 -16.54
CA ILE A 509 26.19 -1.95 -17.68
C ILE A 509 27.47 -1.43 -18.34
N ILE A 510 27.57 -0.12 -18.57
CA ILE A 510 28.81 0.47 -19.12
C ILE A 510 30.00 0.22 -18.17
N ALA A 511 29.79 0.40 -16.85
CA ALA A 511 30.83 0.16 -15.86
C ALA A 511 31.22 -1.33 -15.81
N GLY A 512 30.26 -2.26 -15.88
CA GLY A 512 30.51 -3.70 -15.94
C GLY A 512 31.32 -4.12 -17.19
N LEU A 513 30.94 -3.62 -18.36
CA LEU A 513 31.71 -3.82 -19.58
C LEU A 513 33.12 -3.22 -19.50
N ALA A 514 33.24 -2.03 -18.91
CA ALA A 514 34.55 -1.38 -18.72
C ALA A 514 35.42 -2.18 -17.76
N THR A 515 34.88 -2.71 -16.66
CA THR A 515 35.65 -3.54 -15.71
C THR A 515 36.05 -4.89 -16.32
N ALA A 516 35.22 -5.48 -17.18
CA ALA A 516 35.58 -6.66 -17.96
C ALA A 516 36.78 -6.35 -18.89
N LEU A 517 36.77 -5.24 -19.62
CA LEU A 517 37.88 -4.80 -20.47
C LEU A 517 39.16 -4.49 -19.66
N ILE A 518 39.03 -3.79 -18.55
CA ILE A 518 40.13 -3.43 -17.65
C ILE A 518 40.86 -4.68 -17.14
N ALA A 519 40.14 -5.78 -16.88
CA ALA A 519 40.75 -7.04 -16.47
C ALA A 519 41.79 -7.56 -17.52
N PHE A 520 41.52 -7.33 -18.83
CA PHE A 520 42.44 -7.71 -19.92
C PHE A 520 43.51 -6.67 -20.20
N LEU A 521 43.33 -5.41 -19.83
CA LEU A 521 44.30 -4.34 -20.12
C LEU A 521 45.42 -4.28 -19.08
N ILE A 522 45.11 -4.50 -17.79
CA ILE A 522 46.08 -4.36 -16.70
C ILE A 522 46.86 -5.65 -16.47
N PRO A 523 48.21 -5.66 -16.65
CA PRO A 523 49.02 -6.88 -16.52
C PRO A 523 48.91 -7.56 -15.17
N GLY A 524 48.80 -6.79 -14.06
CA GLY A 524 48.61 -7.33 -12.72
C GLY A 524 47.32 -8.11 -12.57
N LEU A 525 46.21 -7.61 -13.11
CA LEU A 525 44.90 -8.28 -13.08
C LEU A 525 44.91 -9.54 -13.96
N ARG A 526 45.55 -9.49 -15.14
CA ARG A 526 45.71 -10.67 -16.00
C ARG A 526 46.40 -11.81 -15.26
N ASN A 527 47.46 -11.49 -14.52
CA ASN A 527 48.20 -12.51 -13.76
C ASN A 527 47.35 -13.12 -12.65
N VAL A 528 46.57 -12.29 -11.89
CA VAL A 528 45.69 -12.77 -10.83
C VAL A 528 44.54 -13.62 -11.38
N LEU A 529 43.95 -13.20 -12.48
CA LEU A 529 42.85 -13.90 -13.14
C LEU A 529 43.28 -15.06 -14.03
N GLY A 530 44.59 -15.17 -14.32
CA GLY A 530 45.14 -16.21 -15.21
C GLY A 530 44.59 -16.09 -16.64
N ILE A 531 44.50 -14.87 -17.18
CA ILE A 531 43.98 -14.56 -18.53
C ILE A 531 45.04 -13.97 -19.44
N VAL A 532 44.85 -14.09 -20.76
CA VAL A 532 45.68 -13.50 -21.79
C VAL A 532 44.93 -12.43 -22.58
N PRO A 533 45.65 -11.45 -23.18
CA PRO A 533 45.01 -10.45 -24.03
C PRO A 533 44.29 -11.11 -25.20
N LEU A 534 43.12 -10.56 -25.55
CA LEU A 534 42.29 -10.99 -26.66
C LEU A 534 42.48 -10.04 -27.86
N SER A 535 42.43 -10.58 -29.07
CA SER A 535 42.43 -9.84 -30.32
C SER A 535 41.09 -9.16 -30.59
N LEU A 536 41.05 -8.16 -31.47
CA LEU A 536 39.81 -7.52 -31.89
C LEU A 536 38.80 -8.49 -32.52
N MET A 537 39.31 -9.53 -33.22
CA MET A 537 38.45 -10.55 -33.82
C MET A 537 37.76 -11.39 -32.72
N GLU A 538 38.47 -11.77 -31.67
CA GLU A 538 37.93 -12.52 -30.53
C GLU A 538 36.88 -11.71 -29.75
N TRP A 539 37.12 -10.41 -29.51
CA TRP A 539 36.10 -9.51 -28.97
C TRP A 539 34.88 -9.39 -29.88
N GLY A 540 35.08 -9.39 -31.21
CA GLY A 540 33.99 -9.43 -32.19
C GLY A 540 33.14 -10.69 -32.10
N ILE A 541 33.77 -11.86 -31.90
CA ILE A 541 33.06 -13.14 -31.68
C ILE A 541 32.25 -13.08 -30.40
N ILE A 542 32.81 -12.60 -29.28
CA ILE A 542 32.11 -12.45 -27.99
C ILE A 542 30.89 -11.52 -28.12
N ALA A 543 31.07 -10.36 -28.75
CA ALA A 543 29.98 -9.43 -29.00
C ALA A 543 28.87 -10.03 -29.87
N GLY A 544 29.23 -10.78 -30.89
CA GLY A 544 28.27 -11.50 -31.76
C GLY A 544 27.46 -12.54 -30.99
N ILE A 545 28.10 -13.31 -30.12
CA ILE A 545 27.45 -14.31 -29.26
C ILE A 545 26.50 -13.62 -28.27
N ALA A 546 26.92 -12.51 -27.65
CA ALA A 546 26.07 -11.76 -26.71
C ALA A 546 24.79 -11.24 -27.38
N LEU A 547 24.92 -10.70 -28.62
CA LEU A 547 23.74 -10.24 -29.37
C LEU A 547 22.85 -11.41 -29.81
N LEU A 548 23.43 -12.52 -30.24
CA LEU A 548 22.69 -13.72 -30.62
C LEU A 548 21.91 -14.29 -29.41
N LEU A 549 22.54 -14.36 -28.25
CA LEU A 549 21.92 -14.80 -27.02
C LEU A 549 20.73 -13.88 -26.64
N LEU A 550 20.89 -12.57 -26.74
CA LEU A 550 19.81 -11.62 -26.49
C LEU A 550 18.62 -11.86 -27.44
N ILE A 551 18.88 -12.10 -28.74
CA ILE A 551 17.82 -12.40 -29.70
C ILE A 551 17.10 -13.71 -29.34
N ILE A 552 17.84 -14.77 -29.00
CA ILE A 552 17.27 -16.06 -28.61
C ILE A 552 16.35 -15.89 -27.38
N VAL A 553 16.79 -15.13 -26.38
CA VAL A 553 16.00 -14.87 -25.17
C VAL A 553 14.75 -14.08 -25.49
N GLU A 554 14.81 -13.06 -26.34
CA GLU A 554 13.64 -12.29 -26.75
C GLU A 554 12.64 -13.13 -27.56
N VAL A 555 13.10 -14.00 -28.43
CA VAL A 555 12.26 -14.96 -29.17
C VAL A 555 11.61 -15.96 -28.19
N ALA A 556 12.35 -16.48 -27.22
CA ALA A 556 11.83 -17.39 -26.21
C ALA A 556 10.73 -16.72 -25.37
N LYS A 557 10.89 -15.44 -25.00
CA LYS A 557 9.86 -14.65 -24.30
C LYS A 557 8.59 -14.49 -25.15
N MET A 558 8.72 -14.19 -26.42
CA MET A 558 7.56 -14.05 -27.32
C MET A 558 6.77 -15.37 -27.45
N ILE A 559 7.47 -16.48 -27.60
CA ILE A 559 6.83 -17.80 -27.68
C ILE A 559 6.11 -18.12 -26.36
N ALA A 560 6.79 -17.96 -25.24
CA ALA A 560 6.23 -18.26 -23.93
C ALA A 560 5.07 -17.32 -23.56
N SER A 561 5.10 -16.05 -23.96
CA SER A 561 3.98 -15.10 -23.71
C SER A 561 2.74 -15.45 -24.55
N ASN A 562 2.91 -15.95 -25.78
CA ASN A 562 1.79 -16.36 -26.63
C ASN A 562 1.11 -17.64 -26.13
N ILE A 563 1.85 -18.56 -25.52
CA ILE A 563 1.29 -19.78 -24.92
C ILE A 563 0.43 -19.43 -23.69
N HIS A 564 0.86 -18.48 -22.84
CA HIS A 564 0.13 -18.09 -21.62
C HIS A 564 -1.03 -17.12 -21.85
N ASN A 565 -1.15 -16.49 -23.01
CA ASN A 565 -2.34 -15.69 -23.35
C ASN A 565 -3.49 -16.55 -23.92
N ASN A 566 -3.22 -17.83 -24.19
CA ASN A 566 -4.21 -18.78 -24.69
C ASN A 566 -4.74 -19.75 -23.62
N ASP A 567 -4.20 -19.72 -22.40
CA ASP A 567 -4.68 -20.37 -21.19
C ASP A 567 -5.33 -19.33 -20.24
#